data_91b984ab367edb2e0a6561b9d68a8661
#
_entry.id   91b984ab367edb2e0a6561b9d68a8661
#
_cell.length_a   1.000
_cell.length_b   1.000
_cell.length_c   1.000
_cell.angle_alpha   90.00
_cell.angle_beta   90.00
_cell.angle_gamma   90.00
#
_symmetry.space_group_name_H-M   'P 1'
#
loop_
_entity.id
_entity.type
_entity.pdbx_description
1 polymer ?
#
loop_
_entity_poly.entity_id
_entity_poly.type
_entity_poly.pdbx_seq_one_letter_code
_entity_poly.pdbx_strand_id
1 'polypeptide(L)'
;MQAAQGVKDASGLYEVERRAYHAARPGFRIAELQISPTQKVPWHYHNNVQDTFYVLKGNLRLFLRDPKEEVRLGPGDTYSVKPRRPHLVTNGGDDSATFLVLQGIGEYDFVPLV
;
A
#
# COMPACT_ATOMS: atom_id res chain seq x y z
N MET A 1 16.83 -21.95 -3.73
CA MET A 1 15.51 -21.36 -4.01
C MET A 1 15.68 -19.90 -4.39
N GLN A 2 15.11 -19.50 -5.49
CA GLN A 2 15.16 -18.10 -5.89
C GLN A 2 14.21 -17.27 -5.02
N ALA A 3 14.63 -16.05 -4.71
CA ALA A 3 13.73 -15.09 -4.09
C ALA A 3 12.60 -14.76 -5.07
N ALA A 4 11.41 -14.50 -4.54
CA ALA A 4 10.28 -14.07 -5.34
C ALA A 4 10.64 -12.75 -6.04
N GLN A 5 10.34 -12.67 -7.34
CA GLN A 5 10.55 -11.44 -8.08
C GLN A 5 9.32 -10.53 -7.95
N GLY A 6 9.58 -9.27 -7.69
CA GLY A 6 8.55 -8.26 -7.68
C GLY A 6 8.18 -7.83 -9.09
N VAL A 7 6.93 -7.41 -9.26
CA VAL A 7 6.47 -6.79 -10.49
C VAL A 7 6.67 -5.28 -10.40
N LYS A 8 6.90 -4.63 -11.53
CA LYS A 8 7.09 -3.17 -11.59
C LYS A 8 5.79 -2.40 -11.67
N ASP A 9 4.73 -3.04 -12.14
CA ASP A 9 3.40 -2.45 -12.25
C ASP A 9 2.39 -3.42 -11.67
N ALA A 10 1.82 -3.06 -10.51
CA ALA A 10 0.85 -3.87 -9.80
C ALA A 10 -0.61 -3.51 -10.14
N SER A 11 -0.83 -2.55 -11.04
CA SER A 11 -2.19 -2.04 -11.30
C SER A 11 -3.15 -3.11 -11.83
N GLY A 12 -2.64 -4.18 -12.45
CA GLY A 12 -3.47 -5.29 -12.93
C GLY A 12 -3.70 -6.39 -11.91
N LEU A 13 -3.12 -6.30 -10.71
CA LEU A 13 -3.19 -7.36 -9.71
C LEU A 13 -4.34 -7.20 -8.71
N TYR A 14 -4.91 -6.02 -8.61
CA TYR A 14 -6.04 -5.74 -7.72
C TYR A 14 -6.84 -4.54 -8.23
N GLU A 15 -8.06 -4.42 -7.77
CA GLU A 15 -8.97 -3.36 -8.22
C GLU A 15 -9.07 -2.26 -7.17
N VAL A 16 -9.12 -1.01 -7.64
CA VAL A 16 -9.40 0.18 -6.83
C VAL A 16 -10.45 1.02 -7.55
N GLU A 17 -11.13 1.88 -6.83
CA GLU A 17 -12.11 2.80 -7.43
C GLU A 17 -11.41 3.89 -8.24
N ARG A 18 -10.26 4.36 -7.77
CA ARG A 18 -9.51 5.42 -8.44
C ARG A 18 -8.04 5.30 -8.09
N ARG A 19 -7.21 5.61 -9.07
CA ARG A 19 -5.75 5.64 -8.90
C ARG A 19 -5.21 6.89 -9.59
N ALA A 20 -4.32 7.60 -8.90
CA ALA A 20 -3.64 8.75 -9.46
C ALA A 20 -2.19 8.76 -8.98
N TYR A 21 -1.30 9.29 -9.80
CA TYR A 21 0.10 9.45 -9.42
C TYR A 21 0.44 10.94 -9.37
N HIS A 22 0.86 11.42 -8.21
CA HIS A 22 1.24 12.82 -8.03
C HIS A 22 2.71 13.05 -8.31
N ALA A 23 3.52 12.01 -8.14
CA ALA A 23 4.93 12.01 -8.50
C ALA A 23 5.35 10.60 -8.84
N ALA A 24 6.15 10.45 -9.90
CA ALA A 24 6.70 9.17 -10.30
C ALA A 24 8.07 9.43 -10.92
N ARG A 25 9.12 9.14 -10.15
CA ARG A 25 10.51 9.29 -10.57
C ARG A 25 11.29 8.07 -10.17
N PRO A 26 12.44 7.82 -10.79
CA PRO A 26 13.30 6.71 -10.34
C PRO A 26 13.57 6.82 -8.83
N GLY A 27 13.23 5.76 -8.10
CA GLY A 27 13.46 5.68 -6.65
C GLY A 27 12.43 6.35 -5.76
N PHE A 28 11.38 6.99 -6.35
CA PHE A 28 10.41 7.73 -5.56
C PHE A 28 9.08 7.86 -6.27
N ARG A 29 7.98 7.64 -5.56
CA ARG A 29 6.65 7.91 -6.13
C ARG A 29 5.64 8.24 -5.03
N ILE A 30 4.63 9.01 -5.41
CA ILE A 30 3.47 9.30 -4.57
C ILE A 30 2.24 8.88 -5.37
N ALA A 31 1.54 7.87 -4.87
CA ALA A 31 0.30 7.39 -5.46
C ALA A 31 -0.86 7.80 -4.56
N GLU A 32 -2.01 8.07 -5.17
CA GLU A 32 -3.26 8.26 -4.45
C GLU A 32 -4.21 7.16 -4.87
N LEU A 33 -4.76 6.44 -3.90
CA LEU A 33 -5.70 5.36 -4.13
C LEU A 33 -7.02 5.64 -3.42
N GLN A 34 -8.12 5.24 -4.06
CA GLN A 34 -9.43 5.21 -3.43
C GLN A 34 -9.96 3.78 -3.52
N ILE A 35 -10.32 3.21 -2.38
CA ILE A 35 -10.85 1.85 -2.31
C ILE A 35 -12.23 1.84 -1.66
N SER A 36 -13.12 1.01 -2.22
CA SER A 36 -14.44 0.78 -1.63
C SER A 36 -14.33 -0.08 -0.37
N PRO A 37 -15.40 -0.20 0.43
CA PRO A 37 -15.38 -1.07 1.61
C PRO A 37 -15.03 -2.53 1.33
N THR A 38 -15.22 -3.01 0.09
CA THR A 38 -14.95 -4.40 -0.28
C THR A 38 -13.66 -4.59 -1.05
N GLN A 39 -12.96 -3.51 -1.39
CA GLN A 39 -11.69 -3.57 -2.10
C GLN A 39 -10.51 -3.55 -1.13
N LYS A 40 -9.39 -4.09 -1.59
CA LYS A 40 -8.18 -4.16 -0.78
C LYS A 40 -6.95 -4.20 -1.67
N VAL A 41 -5.82 -3.76 -1.13
CA VAL A 41 -4.51 -4.06 -1.71
C VAL A 41 -4.05 -5.34 -1.05
N PRO A 42 -3.97 -6.46 -1.81
CA PRO A 42 -3.73 -7.77 -1.20
C PRO A 42 -2.36 -7.88 -0.55
N TRP A 43 -2.16 -8.96 0.23
CA TRP A 43 -0.90 -9.22 0.91
C TRP A 43 0.28 -9.13 -0.06
N HIS A 44 1.25 -8.31 0.28
CA HIS A 44 2.46 -8.11 -0.52
C HIS A 44 3.56 -7.48 0.33
N TYR A 45 4.76 -7.41 -0.24
CA TYR A 45 5.84 -6.60 0.31
C TYR A 45 6.61 -5.96 -0.84
N HIS A 46 7.45 -5.00 -0.51
CA HIS A 46 8.38 -4.36 -1.45
C HIS A 46 9.80 -4.65 -0.99
N ASN A 47 10.70 -4.95 -1.93
CA ASN A 47 12.07 -5.28 -1.56
C ASN A 47 12.88 -4.06 -1.13
N ASN A 48 12.67 -2.92 -1.78
CA ASN A 48 13.57 -1.78 -1.63
C ASN A 48 12.93 -0.50 -1.12
N VAL A 49 11.60 -0.37 -1.25
CA VAL A 49 10.93 0.87 -0.88
C VAL A 49 10.17 0.72 0.44
N GLN A 50 10.09 1.82 1.18
CA GLN A 50 9.20 1.96 2.30
C GLN A 50 7.87 2.52 1.81
N ASP A 51 6.76 2.00 2.32
CA ASP A 51 5.43 2.56 2.09
C ASP A 51 5.05 3.44 3.26
N THR A 52 4.74 4.71 3.02
CA THR A 52 4.15 5.58 4.03
C THR A 52 2.74 5.91 3.59
N PHE A 53 1.76 5.50 4.40
CA PHE A 53 0.35 5.77 4.15
C PHE A 53 -0.04 7.06 4.83
N TYR A 54 -0.85 7.87 4.15
CA TYR A 54 -1.45 9.08 4.69
C TYR A 54 -2.92 9.10 4.27
N VAL A 55 -3.84 9.05 5.25
CA VAL A 55 -5.27 8.97 4.95
C VAL A 55 -5.82 10.36 4.73
N LEU A 56 -6.46 10.57 3.58
CA LEU A 56 -7.13 11.82 3.24
C LEU A 56 -8.60 11.80 3.64
N LYS A 57 -9.27 10.66 3.43
CA LYS A 57 -10.71 10.52 3.68
C LYS A 57 -11.03 9.07 3.99
N GLY A 58 -11.98 8.83 4.90
CA GLY A 58 -12.36 7.49 5.28
C GLY A 58 -11.40 6.86 6.28
N ASN A 59 -11.40 5.55 6.36
CA ASN A 59 -10.59 4.81 7.34
C ASN A 59 -9.89 3.63 6.68
N LEU A 60 -8.63 3.41 7.05
CA LEU A 60 -7.88 2.24 6.64
C LEU A 60 -7.69 1.30 7.82
N ARG A 61 -7.58 0.02 7.49
CA ARG A 61 -7.20 -1.01 8.43
C ARG A 61 -6.09 -1.83 7.78
N LEU A 62 -4.88 -1.69 8.33
CA LEU A 62 -3.69 -2.36 7.82
C LEU A 62 -3.43 -3.61 8.66
N PHE A 63 -3.10 -4.70 7.99
CA PHE A 63 -2.63 -5.92 8.64
C PHE A 63 -1.19 -6.15 8.22
N LEU A 64 -0.33 -6.44 9.19
CA LEU A 64 1.09 -6.63 8.95
C LEU A 64 1.54 -7.96 9.56
N ARG A 65 2.66 -8.47 9.03
CA ARG A 65 3.34 -9.65 9.56
C ARG A 65 4.77 -9.27 9.97
N ASP A 66 5.38 -10.11 10.76
CA ASP A 66 6.79 -10.07 11.12
C ASP A 66 7.23 -8.75 11.77
N PRO A 67 6.63 -8.32 12.89
CA PRO A 67 5.66 -9.03 13.70
C PRO A 67 4.22 -8.82 13.24
N LYS A 68 3.32 -9.70 13.66
CA LYS A 68 1.89 -9.60 13.39
C LYS A 68 1.33 -8.37 14.11
N GLU A 69 0.66 -7.51 13.34
CA GLU A 69 0.14 -6.25 13.85
C GLU A 69 -1.10 -5.83 13.06
N GLU A 70 -2.00 -5.11 13.70
CA GLU A 70 -3.13 -4.47 13.06
C GLU A 70 -3.07 -2.99 13.39
N VAL A 71 -3.23 -2.14 12.38
CA VAL A 71 -3.16 -0.67 12.54
C VAL A 71 -4.41 -0.06 11.91
N ARG A 72 -5.09 0.82 12.66
CA ARG A 72 -6.24 1.55 12.16
C ARG A 72 -5.87 3.01 11.98
N LEU A 73 -6.18 3.55 10.79
CA LEU A 73 -5.85 4.93 10.43
C LEU A 73 -7.10 5.67 9.99
N GLY A 74 -7.32 6.85 10.53
CA GLY A 74 -8.35 7.78 10.10
C GLY A 74 -7.74 8.98 9.38
N PRO A 75 -8.57 9.95 8.93
CA PRO A 75 -8.08 11.12 8.19
C PRO A 75 -6.98 11.85 8.95
N GLY A 76 -5.87 12.12 8.25
CA GLY A 76 -4.72 12.79 8.83
C GLY A 76 -3.71 11.87 9.51
N ASP A 77 -4.04 10.60 9.70
CA ASP A 77 -3.12 9.64 10.30
C ASP A 77 -2.15 9.10 9.27
N THR A 78 -0.96 8.72 9.74
CA THR A 78 0.09 8.14 8.91
C THR A 78 0.66 6.88 9.55
N TYR A 79 1.18 5.99 8.69
CA TYR A 79 1.91 4.81 9.14
C TYR A 79 2.91 4.40 8.08
N SER A 80 4.13 4.07 8.50
CA SER A 80 5.19 3.65 7.57
C SER A 80 5.49 2.17 7.73
N VAL A 81 5.52 1.47 6.59
CA VAL A 81 5.83 0.06 6.51
C VAL A 81 7.23 -0.09 5.90
N LYS A 82 8.12 -0.73 6.64
CA LYS A 82 9.52 -0.92 6.21
C LYS A 82 9.59 -1.84 4.99
N PRO A 83 10.68 -1.74 4.19
CA PRO A 83 10.92 -2.71 3.12
C PRO A 83 10.86 -4.14 3.63
N ARG A 84 10.36 -5.04 2.80
CA ARG A 84 10.24 -6.49 3.05
C ARG A 84 9.24 -6.88 4.12
N ARG A 85 8.51 -5.94 4.70
CA ARG A 85 7.48 -6.29 5.67
C ARG A 85 6.16 -6.56 4.97
N PRO A 86 5.61 -7.78 5.06
CA PRO A 86 4.33 -8.10 4.44
C PRO A 86 3.19 -7.30 5.04
N HIS A 87 2.32 -6.80 4.17
CA HIS A 87 1.17 -6.03 4.62
C HIS A 87 -0.03 -6.19 3.68
N LEU A 88 -1.21 -5.97 4.25
CA LEU A 88 -2.51 -6.02 3.58
C LEU A 88 -3.20 -4.71 3.91
N VAL A 89 -3.69 -4.00 2.89
CA VAL A 89 -4.39 -2.72 3.07
C VAL A 89 -5.87 -2.94 2.84
N THR A 90 -6.68 -2.67 3.85
CA THR A 90 -8.13 -2.80 3.75
C THR A 90 -8.82 -1.50 4.13
N ASN A 91 -10.09 -1.39 3.74
CA ASN A 91 -10.96 -0.31 4.16
C ASN A 91 -11.54 -0.67 5.53
N GLY A 92 -11.36 0.20 6.50
CA GLY A 92 -11.82 -0.03 7.87
C GLY A 92 -13.17 0.61 8.19
N GLY A 93 -13.85 1.19 7.19
CA GLY A 93 -15.11 1.90 7.38
C GLY A 93 -16.21 1.41 6.44
N ASP A 94 -17.30 2.18 6.39
CA ASP A 94 -18.48 1.85 5.58
C ASP A 94 -18.52 2.63 4.25
N ASP A 95 -17.68 3.65 4.12
CA ASP A 95 -17.57 4.48 2.93
C ASP A 95 -16.21 4.26 2.27
N SER A 96 -16.06 4.77 1.03
CA SER A 96 -14.78 4.76 0.32
C SER A 96 -13.68 5.45 1.14
N ALA A 97 -12.49 4.91 1.08
CA ALA A 97 -11.30 5.50 1.71
C ALA A 97 -10.34 5.99 0.64
N THR A 98 -9.81 7.20 0.82
CA THR A 98 -8.84 7.81 -0.06
C THR A 98 -7.56 8.07 0.71
N PHE A 99 -6.45 7.63 0.18
CA PHE A 99 -5.17 7.74 0.89
C PHE A 99 -4.01 7.90 -0.08
N LEU A 100 -2.94 8.52 0.40
CA LEU A 100 -1.68 8.61 -0.32
C LEU A 100 -0.77 7.47 0.12
N VAL A 101 0.00 6.97 -0.83
CA VAL A 101 1.09 6.03 -0.56
C VAL A 101 2.36 6.70 -1.08
N LEU A 102 3.23 7.08 -0.15
CA LEU A 102 4.54 7.66 -0.47
C LEU A 102 5.55 6.52 -0.44
N GLN A 103 6.16 6.25 -1.59
CA GLN A 103 7.06 5.11 -1.78
C GLN A 103 8.45 5.58 -2.15
N GLY A 104 9.42 5.21 -1.39
CA GLY A 104 10.82 5.55 -1.56
C GLY A 104 11.64 5.11 -0.34
N ILE A 105 12.92 5.32 -0.35
CA ILE A 105 13.69 5.64 -1.56
C ILE A 105 14.28 4.33 -2.06
N GLY A 106 14.18 4.07 -3.37
CA GLY A 106 14.67 2.84 -3.95
C GLY A 106 13.86 2.44 -5.19
N GLU A 107 14.29 1.37 -5.83
CA GLU A 107 13.59 0.84 -6.99
C GLU A 107 12.27 0.20 -6.55
N TYR A 108 11.16 0.63 -7.16
CA TYR A 108 9.84 0.08 -6.85
C TYR A 108 9.68 -1.33 -7.40
N ASP A 109 9.12 -2.19 -6.57
CA ASP A 109 8.56 -3.47 -6.99
C ASP A 109 7.35 -3.80 -6.11
N PHE A 110 6.62 -4.82 -6.49
CA PHE A 110 5.47 -5.32 -5.73
C PHE A 110 5.56 -6.85 -5.77
N VAL A 111 5.75 -7.47 -4.61
CA VAL A 111 5.86 -8.92 -4.49
C VAL A 111 4.56 -9.45 -3.89
N PRO A 112 3.66 -10.01 -4.72
CA PRO A 112 2.40 -10.53 -4.18
C PRO A 112 2.65 -11.80 -3.37
N LEU A 113 1.90 -11.94 -2.28
CA LEU A 113 1.88 -13.14 -1.45
C LEU A 113 0.56 -13.87 -1.65
N VAL A 114 0.63 -15.14 -1.91
CA VAL A 114 -0.55 -15.99 -2.09
C VAL A 114 -0.88 -16.75 -0.83
#